data_e9dbf85440ea5ae54579c6c13db1d8ff
#
_entry.id   e9dbf85440ea5ae54579c6c13db1d8ff
#
_cell.length_a   1.000
_cell.length_b   1.000
_cell.length_c   1.000
_cell.angle_alpha   90.00
_cell.angle_beta   90.00
_cell.angle_gamma   90.00
#
_symmetry.space_group_name_H-M   'P 1'
#
loop_
_entity.id
_entity.type
_entity.pdbx_description
1 polymer ?
#
loop_
_entity_poly.entity_id
_entity_poly.type
_entity_poly.pdbx_seq_one_letter_code
_entity_poly.pdbx_strand_id
1 'polypeptide(L)'
;MFTRFAVVSLLLAPMLAACATDRAERDAAKLALYRAHAGAPVRSFHFFGRLDSWTSLDDRTVAVWTRPSEAWLLDLDGTCNGLEFTPFIGLTSSAGTVSAKFDKVLVRDGSPMRNLPCIIETIRPLDVKAIKQAERGEHDATQAPADQPSGT
;
A
#
# COMPACT_ATOMS: atom_id res chain seq x y z
N MET A 1 -41.84 18.59 -24.27
CA MET A 1 -41.57 18.31 -22.83
C MET A 1 -40.42 17.33 -22.59
N PHE A 2 -39.82 16.74 -23.62
CA PHE A 2 -38.76 15.71 -23.52
C PHE A 2 -37.32 16.26 -23.56
N THR A 3 -37.10 17.50 -23.91
CA THR A 3 -35.75 18.08 -24.12
C THR A 3 -35.08 18.54 -22.82
N ARG A 4 -35.80 18.67 -21.72
CA ARG A 4 -35.25 19.17 -20.43
C ARG A 4 -34.65 18.08 -19.55
N PHE A 5 -35.00 16.81 -19.78
CA PHE A 5 -34.46 15.68 -19.00
C PHE A 5 -33.09 15.16 -19.53
N ALA A 6 -32.78 15.37 -20.81
CA ALA A 6 -31.54 14.94 -21.42
C ALA A 6 -30.30 15.74 -20.96
N VAL A 7 -30.50 17.05 -20.62
CA VAL A 7 -29.39 17.93 -20.21
C VAL A 7 -28.93 17.68 -18.78
N VAL A 8 -29.82 17.25 -17.89
CA VAL A 8 -29.46 16.97 -16.48
C VAL A 8 -28.63 15.69 -16.34
N SER A 9 -28.85 14.71 -17.21
CA SER A 9 -28.12 13.44 -17.16
C SER A 9 -26.66 13.56 -17.64
N LEU A 10 -26.34 14.56 -18.47
CA LEU A 10 -25.00 14.75 -19.03
C LEU A 10 -24.05 15.49 -18.09
N LEU A 11 -24.57 16.19 -17.07
CA LEU A 11 -23.76 16.95 -16.11
C LEU A 11 -23.32 16.16 -14.89
N LEU A 12 -23.86 14.95 -14.65
CA LEU A 12 -23.48 14.10 -13.51
C LEU A 12 -22.29 13.18 -13.78
N ALA A 13 -21.95 12.94 -15.04
CA ALA A 13 -20.88 12.03 -15.43
C ALA A 13 -19.45 12.49 -15.09
N PRO A 14 -19.06 13.78 -15.11
CA PRO A 14 -17.68 14.19 -14.85
C PRO A 14 -17.27 14.15 -13.37
N MET A 15 -18.20 14.17 -12.41
CA MET A 15 -17.85 14.18 -10.99
C MET A 15 -17.33 12.84 -10.45
N LEU A 16 -17.70 11.72 -11.06
CA LEU A 16 -17.25 10.40 -10.63
C LEU A 16 -15.81 10.08 -11.08
N ALA A 17 -15.34 10.69 -12.16
CA ALA A 17 -13.99 10.47 -12.67
C ALA A 17 -12.91 11.15 -11.81
N ALA A 18 -13.18 12.30 -11.19
CA ALA A 18 -12.24 13.05 -10.39
C ALA A 18 -11.77 12.26 -9.13
N CYS A 19 -12.68 11.61 -8.41
CA CYS A 19 -12.34 10.87 -7.19
C CYS A 19 -11.48 9.62 -7.45
N ALA A 20 -11.60 8.99 -8.61
CA ALA A 20 -10.81 7.82 -8.96
C ALA A 20 -9.36 8.22 -9.30
N THR A 21 -9.17 9.35 -9.95
CA THR A 21 -7.84 9.90 -10.30
C THR A 21 -7.06 10.27 -9.04
N ASP A 22 -7.68 10.98 -8.09
CA ASP A 22 -7.05 11.38 -6.83
C ASP A 22 -6.59 10.19 -5.98
N ARG A 23 -7.30 9.08 -6.02
CA ARG A 23 -6.91 7.87 -5.29
C ARG A 23 -5.70 7.21 -5.94
N ALA A 24 -5.72 7.03 -7.26
CA ALA A 24 -4.62 6.42 -7.99
C ALA A 24 -3.32 7.23 -7.85
N GLU A 25 -3.41 8.57 -7.85
CA GLU A 25 -2.25 9.45 -7.64
C GLU A 25 -1.69 9.30 -6.21
N ARG A 26 -2.53 9.22 -5.19
CA ARG A 26 -2.09 9.00 -3.80
C ARG A 26 -1.45 7.63 -3.61
N ASP A 27 -2.01 6.59 -4.18
CA ASP A 27 -1.46 5.23 -4.10
C ASP A 27 -0.10 5.17 -4.82
N ALA A 28 0.03 5.80 -5.99
CA ALA A 28 1.29 5.91 -6.72
C ALA A 28 2.34 6.74 -5.95
N ALA A 29 1.96 7.85 -5.33
CA ALA A 29 2.84 8.68 -4.51
C ALA A 29 3.34 7.91 -3.28
N LYS A 30 2.45 7.16 -2.62
CA LYS A 30 2.80 6.31 -1.48
C LYS A 30 3.80 5.22 -1.88
N LEU A 31 3.55 4.52 -2.98
CA LEU A 31 4.49 3.53 -3.52
C LEU A 31 5.86 4.14 -3.81
N ALA A 32 5.88 5.32 -4.46
CA ALA A 32 7.12 6.03 -4.77
C ALA A 32 7.89 6.42 -3.50
N LEU A 33 7.19 6.89 -2.46
CA LEU A 33 7.77 7.21 -1.15
C LEU A 33 8.48 5.99 -0.53
N TYR A 34 7.79 4.85 -0.47
CA TYR A 34 8.37 3.62 0.10
C TYR A 34 9.57 3.12 -0.71
N ARG A 35 9.48 3.19 -2.03
CA ARG A 35 10.61 2.82 -2.92
C ARG A 35 11.82 3.75 -2.75
N ALA A 36 11.60 5.06 -2.55
CA ALA A 36 12.67 6.04 -2.31
C ALA A 36 13.43 5.79 -1.00
N HIS A 37 12.77 5.20 -0.01
CA HIS A 37 13.35 4.86 1.29
C HIS A 37 13.67 3.36 1.46
N ALA A 38 13.67 2.61 0.37
CA ALA A 38 14.06 1.21 0.35
C ALA A 38 15.57 1.07 0.08
N GLY A 39 16.22 0.24 0.89
CA GLY A 39 17.63 -0.08 0.72
C GLY A 39 17.89 -1.08 -0.42
N ALA A 40 19.15 -1.52 -0.53
CA ALA A 40 19.52 -2.56 -1.49
C ALA A 40 18.79 -3.89 -1.21
N PRO A 41 18.51 -4.70 -2.25
CA PRO A 41 17.88 -5.99 -2.07
C PRO A 41 18.72 -6.91 -1.17
N VAL A 42 18.03 -7.62 -0.29
CA VAL A 42 18.62 -8.66 0.57
C VAL A 42 18.00 -10.02 0.26
N ARG A 43 18.67 -11.09 0.63
CA ARG A 43 18.21 -12.46 0.37
C ARG A 43 17.09 -12.88 1.32
N SER A 44 17.14 -12.42 2.55
CA SER A 44 16.21 -12.85 3.61
C SER A 44 16.23 -11.91 4.79
N PHE A 45 15.23 -12.07 5.67
CA PHE A 45 15.18 -11.41 6.98
C PHE A 45 14.64 -12.36 8.06
N HIS A 46 14.93 -12.05 9.32
CA HIS A 46 14.40 -12.82 10.44
C HIS A 46 12.93 -12.50 10.71
N PHE A 47 12.13 -13.54 10.89
CA PHE A 47 10.71 -13.43 11.15
C PHE A 47 10.28 -14.38 12.28
N PHE A 48 9.75 -13.82 13.33
CA PHE A 48 9.34 -14.57 14.53
C PHE A 48 7.86 -15.01 14.51
N GLY A 49 7.31 -15.21 13.32
CA GLY A 49 5.97 -15.74 13.11
C GLY A 49 4.82 -14.74 13.31
N ARG A 50 5.13 -13.46 13.60
CA ARG A 50 4.13 -12.41 13.82
C ARG A 50 4.58 -11.11 13.15
N LEU A 51 3.65 -10.48 12.40
CA LEU A 51 3.80 -9.11 11.91
C LEU A 51 3.26 -8.13 12.96
N ASP A 52 3.98 -7.03 13.14
CA ASP A 52 3.52 -5.87 13.90
C ASP A 52 2.43 -5.12 13.12
N SER A 53 2.70 -4.87 11.86
CA SER A 53 1.76 -4.26 10.92
C SER A 53 2.16 -4.54 9.47
N TRP A 54 1.30 -4.13 8.53
CA TRP A 54 1.57 -4.21 7.10
C TRP A 54 0.72 -3.18 6.35
N THR A 55 1.13 -2.86 5.13
CA THR A 55 0.36 -2.03 4.21
C THR A 55 0.58 -2.48 2.77
N SER A 56 -0.50 -2.65 2.02
CA SER A 56 -0.44 -2.81 0.58
C SER A 56 -0.09 -1.47 -0.06
N LEU A 57 0.82 -1.48 -1.01
CA LEU A 57 1.22 -0.30 -1.79
C LEU A 57 0.64 -0.36 -3.21
N ASP A 58 0.51 -1.56 -3.74
CA ASP A 58 -0.19 -1.90 -4.98
C ASP A 58 -0.51 -3.41 -4.98
N ASP A 59 -0.95 -3.96 -6.12
CA ASP A 59 -1.28 -5.38 -6.30
C ASP A 59 -0.05 -6.32 -6.31
N ARG A 60 1.17 -5.78 -6.26
CA ARG A 60 2.45 -6.50 -6.35
C ARG A 60 3.44 -6.14 -5.26
N THR A 61 3.16 -5.11 -4.48
CA THR A 61 4.12 -4.56 -3.52
C THR A 61 3.46 -4.37 -2.16
N VAL A 62 4.07 -4.91 -1.12
CA VAL A 62 3.61 -4.80 0.26
C VAL A 62 4.77 -4.41 1.18
N ALA A 63 4.53 -3.48 2.07
CA ALA A 63 5.43 -3.21 3.19
C ALA A 63 4.95 -3.96 4.43
N VAL A 64 5.88 -4.62 5.12
CA VAL A 64 5.61 -5.41 6.33
C VAL A 64 6.53 -4.95 7.47
N TRP A 65 5.97 -4.79 8.66
CA TRP A 65 6.73 -4.48 9.87
C TRP A 65 6.84 -5.74 10.72
N THR A 66 8.06 -6.15 10.98
CA THR A 66 8.37 -7.22 11.93
C THR A 66 8.50 -6.69 13.36
N ARG A 67 8.81 -5.40 13.48
CA ARG A 67 8.87 -4.61 14.73
C ARG A 67 8.49 -3.16 14.43
N PRO A 68 8.14 -2.33 15.43
CA PRO A 68 7.78 -0.92 15.21
C PRO A 68 8.86 -0.07 14.52
N SER A 69 10.13 -0.49 14.58
CA SER A 69 11.28 0.19 13.96
C SER A 69 11.95 -0.60 12.83
N GLU A 70 11.39 -1.75 12.46
CA GLU A 70 11.96 -2.64 11.44
C GLU A 70 10.89 -3.03 10.43
N ALA A 71 11.11 -2.64 9.18
CA ALA A 71 10.18 -2.92 8.09
C ALA A 71 10.90 -3.36 6.81
N TRP A 72 10.16 -4.07 5.98
CA TRP A 72 10.63 -4.68 4.74
C TRP A 72 9.66 -4.38 3.61
N LEU A 73 10.19 -3.96 2.48
CA LEU A 73 9.44 -3.86 1.22
C LEU A 73 9.58 -5.20 0.50
N LEU A 74 8.45 -5.81 0.20
CA LEU A 74 8.36 -7.06 -0.52
C LEU A 74 7.75 -6.80 -1.89
N ASP A 75 8.51 -7.04 -2.95
CA ASP A 75 7.98 -7.12 -4.30
C ASP A 75 7.61 -8.57 -4.59
N LEU A 76 6.41 -8.79 -5.13
CA LEU A 76 5.83 -10.10 -5.38
C LEU A 76 6.00 -10.49 -6.86
N ASP A 77 6.12 -11.78 -7.12
CA ASP A 77 6.15 -12.34 -8.47
C ASP A 77 4.75 -12.31 -9.09
N GLY A 78 4.49 -11.26 -9.87
CA GLY A 78 3.21 -11.01 -10.50
C GLY A 78 2.15 -10.42 -9.57
N THR A 79 0.95 -10.27 -10.10
CA THR A 79 -0.21 -9.72 -9.40
C THR A 79 -0.68 -10.66 -8.29
N CYS A 80 -0.78 -10.15 -7.07
CA CYS A 80 -1.29 -10.86 -5.92
C CYS A 80 -2.75 -10.48 -5.67
N ASN A 81 -3.66 -11.26 -6.24
CA ASN A 81 -5.08 -10.97 -6.19
C ASN A 81 -5.59 -10.84 -4.74
N GLY A 82 -6.32 -9.75 -4.49
CA GLY A 82 -6.93 -9.48 -3.20
C GLY A 82 -5.99 -8.85 -2.16
N LEU A 83 -4.72 -8.62 -2.47
CA LEU A 83 -3.75 -8.02 -1.54
C LEU A 83 -4.21 -6.65 -1.03
N GLU A 84 -4.78 -5.81 -1.89
CA GLU A 84 -5.24 -4.47 -1.53
C GLU A 84 -6.50 -4.45 -0.64
N PHE A 85 -7.28 -5.52 -0.65
CA PHE A 85 -8.58 -5.60 0.02
C PHE A 85 -8.62 -6.58 1.18
N THR A 86 -7.54 -7.33 1.41
CA THR A 86 -7.50 -8.31 2.49
C THR A 86 -7.40 -7.63 3.86
N PRO A 87 -8.12 -8.11 4.87
CA PRO A 87 -7.92 -7.65 6.24
C PRO A 87 -6.68 -8.27 6.91
N PHE A 88 -6.17 -9.39 6.38
CA PHE A 88 -5.08 -10.13 6.98
C PHE A 88 -4.14 -10.72 5.94
N ILE A 89 -2.84 -10.60 6.21
CA ILE A 89 -1.81 -11.35 5.48
C ILE A 89 -0.99 -12.21 6.44
N GLY A 90 -0.37 -13.25 5.91
CA GLY A 90 0.64 -14.03 6.60
C GLY A 90 1.91 -14.11 5.77
N LEU A 91 3.00 -14.51 6.38
CA LEU A 91 4.25 -14.85 5.69
C LEU A 91 4.56 -16.32 5.95
N THR A 92 5.00 -17.04 4.92
CA THR A 92 5.68 -18.30 5.15
C THR A 92 7.10 -18.03 5.62
N SER A 93 7.69 -18.95 6.35
CA SER A 93 9.07 -18.85 6.80
C SER A 93 9.64 -20.23 7.08
N SER A 94 10.95 -20.39 6.88
CA SER A 94 11.69 -21.58 7.26
C SER A 94 12.65 -21.25 8.40
N ALA A 95 12.52 -21.96 9.52
CA ALA A 95 13.36 -21.77 10.71
C ALA A 95 13.45 -20.29 11.16
N GLY A 96 12.33 -19.56 11.14
CA GLY A 96 12.30 -18.14 11.55
C GLY A 96 12.93 -17.18 10.55
N THR A 97 13.05 -17.57 9.29
CA THR A 97 13.62 -16.74 8.22
C THR A 97 12.68 -16.72 7.03
N VAL A 98 12.40 -15.53 6.51
CA VAL A 98 11.68 -15.31 5.25
C VAL A 98 12.71 -15.06 4.16
N SER A 99 12.63 -15.80 3.06
CA SER A 99 13.62 -15.77 1.97
C SER A 99 12.96 -15.41 0.64
N ALA A 100 13.57 -14.49 -0.09
CA ALA A 100 13.16 -14.15 -1.45
C ALA A 100 13.17 -15.38 -2.35
N LYS A 101 12.24 -15.47 -3.28
CA LYS A 101 12.03 -16.54 -4.26
C LYS A 101 11.54 -17.88 -3.70
N PHE A 102 11.51 -18.05 -2.39
CA PHE A 102 11.07 -19.26 -1.70
C PHE A 102 9.82 -19.05 -0.87
N ASP A 103 9.81 -17.98 -0.08
CA ASP A 103 8.70 -17.69 0.81
C ASP A 103 7.61 -16.86 0.12
N LYS A 104 6.46 -16.83 0.76
CA LYS A 104 5.24 -16.31 0.18
C LYS A 104 4.51 -15.39 1.15
N VAL A 105 3.88 -14.38 0.59
CA VAL A 105 2.79 -13.66 1.25
C VAL A 105 1.52 -14.48 1.07
N LEU A 106 0.80 -14.74 2.15
CA LEU A 106 -0.47 -15.43 2.17
C LEU A 106 -1.58 -14.41 2.34
N VAL A 107 -2.37 -14.20 1.29
CA VAL A 107 -3.55 -13.32 1.32
C VAL A 107 -4.75 -14.11 1.82
N ARG A 108 -5.40 -13.62 2.88
CA ARG A 108 -6.60 -14.25 3.46
C ARG A 108 -7.83 -13.42 3.14
N ASP A 109 -8.71 -13.96 2.33
CA ASP A 109 -9.98 -13.32 1.92
C ASP A 109 -11.13 -13.46 2.93
N GLY A 110 -10.82 -13.91 4.16
CA GLY A 110 -11.83 -14.20 5.18
C GLY A 110 -12.50 -15.57 5.05
N SER A 111 -12.23 -16.30 3.98
CA SER A 111 -12.67 -17.69 3.82
C SER A 111 -11.69 -18.64 4.51
N PRO A 112 -12.17 -19.62 5.31
CA PRO A 112 -11.28 -20.57 5.98
C PRO A 112 -10.48 -21.47 5.04
N MET A 113 -10.81 -21.49 3.75
CA MET A 113 -10.22 -22.40 2.76
C MET A 113 -9.32 -21.74 1.70
N ARG A 114 -9.16 -20.39 1.71
CA ARG A 114 -8.37 -19.71 0.68
C ARG A 114 -7.26 -18.86 1.29
N ASN A 115 -6.07 -19.42 1.32
CA ASN A 115 -4.82 -18.66 1.40
C ASN A 115 -4.25 -18.60 -0.01
N LEU A 116 -4.30 -17.42 -0.65
CA LEU A 116 -3.65 -17.22 -1.95
C LEU A 116 -2.16 -16.95 -1.71
N PRO A 117 -1.28 -17.87 -2.13
CA PRO A 117 0.15 -17.70 -1.94
C PRO A 117 0.72 -16.82 -3.07
N CYS A 118 1.37 -15.72 -2.73
CA CYS A 118 2.09 -14.85 -3.64
C CYS A 118 3.59 -14.93 -3.33
N ILE A 119 4.39 -15.36 -4.30
CA ILE A 119 5.83 -15.55 -4.11
C ILE A 119 6.50 -14.20 -3.89
N ILE A 120 7.40 -14.12 -2.92
CA ILE A 120 8.23 -12.95 -2.67
C ILE A 120 9.41 -12.99 -3.65
N GLU A 121 9.45 -12.08 -4.61
CA GLU A 121 10.54 -11.98 -5.59
C GLU A 121 11.73 -11.21 -5.03
N THR A 122 11.46 -10.06 -4.38
CA THR A 122 12.51 -9.20 -3.85
C THR A 122 12.17 -8.73 -2.45
N ILE A 123 13.19 -8.65 -1.60
CA ILE A 123 13.12 -8.12 -0.23
C ILE A 123 14.06 -6.93 -0.11
N ARG A 124 13.58 -5.81 0.42
CA ARG A 124 14.40 -4.62 0.69
C ARG A 124 14.13 -4.10 2.10
N PRO A 125 15.17 -3.75 2.88
CA PRO A 125 14.95 -3.06 4.15
C PRO A 125 14.38 -1.66 3.91
N LEU A 126 13.51 -1.20 4.81
CA LEU A 126 12.91 0.15 4.75
C LEU A 126 13.51 1.04 5.84
N ASP A 127 13.79 2.30 5.49
CA ASP A 127 14.07 3.34 6.49
C ASP A 127 12.76 3.83 7.12
N VAL A 128 12.34 3.15 8.19
CA VAL A 128 11.08 3.44 8.90
C VAL A 128 11.05 4.86 9.45
N LYS A 129 12.20 5.39 9.87
CA LYS A 129 12.27 6.76 10.42
C LYS A 129 12.02 7.79 9.34
N ALA A 130 12.67 7.66 8.19
CA ALA A 130 12.48 8.55 7.05
C ALA A 130 11.05 8.49 6.51
N ILE A 131 10.46 7.30 6.37
CA ILE A 131 9.06 7.11 5.93
C ILE A 131 8.11 7.83 6.90
N LYS A 132 8.24 7.61 8.21
CA LYS A 132 7.38 8.26 9.22
C LYS A 132 7.54 9.79 9.24
N GLN A 133 8.71 10.32 8.90
CA GLN A 133 8.92 11.77 8.78
C GLN A 133 8.23 12.34 7.55
N ALA A 134 8.34 11.67 6.42
CA ALA A 134 7.69 12.07 5.17
C ALA A 134 6.16 12.03 5.29
N GLU A 135 5.60 10.95 5.83
CA GLU A 135 4.15 10.81 6.04
C GLU A 135 3.59 11.89 6.99
N ARG A 136 4.34 12.28 8.02
CA ARG A 136 3.95 13.43 8.88
C ARG A 136 3.97 14.75 8.14
N GLY A 137 5.00 15.01 7.35
CA GLY A 137 5.11 16.22 6.54
C GLY A 137 3.95 16.38 5.54
N GLU A 138 3.52 15.28 4.90
CA GLU A 138 2.35 15.27 4.03
C GLU A 138 1.05 15.55 4.80
N HIS A 139 0.91 15.00 6.00
CA HIS A 139 -0.26 15.21 6.85
C HIS A 139 -0.38 16.66 7.29
N ASP A 140 0.73 17.26 7.73
CA ASP A 140 0.78 18.66 8.16
C ASP A 140 0.50 19.61 6.99
N ALA A 141 1.02 19.33 5.79
CA ALA A 141 0.74 20.11 4.59
C ALA A 141 -0.74 20.05 4.15
N THR A 142 -1.38 18.90 4.34
CA THR A 142 -2.80 18.70 3.98
C THR A 142 -3.74 19.36 5.00
N GLN A 143 -3.31 19.54 6.24
CA GLN A 143 -4.08 20.17 7.32
C GLN A 143 -3.82 21.66 7.50
N ALA A 144 -2.88 22.25 6.75
CA ALA A 144 -2.66 23.69 6.76
C ALA A 144 -3.94 24.43 6.35
N PRO A 145 -4.44 25.41 7.13
CA PRO A 145 -5.61 26.16 6.75
C PRO A 145 -5.37 26.86 5.42
N ALA A 146 -6.29 26.66 4.48
CA ALA A 146 -6.31 27.50 3.28
C ALA A 146 -6.44 28.95 3.75
N ASP A 147 -5.42 29.76 3.49
CA ASP A 147 -5.39 31.19 3.80
C ASP A 147 -6.67 31.81 3.23
N GLN A 148 -7.62 32.13 4.11
CA GLN A 148 -8.79 32.91 3.70
C GLN A 148 -8.28 34.34 3.42
N PRO A 149 -8.44 34.87 2.21
CA PRO A 149 -8.17 36.27 1.97
C PRO A 149 -9.13 37.05 2.85
N SER A 150 -8.61 37.74 3.86
CA SER A 150 -9.33 38.70 4.66
C SER A 150 -9.76 39.83 3.73
N GLY A 151 -11.04 39.80 3.31
CA GLY A 151 -11.67 40.89 2.61
C GLY A 151 -11.80 42.07 3.56
N THR A 152 -11.22 43.18 3.16
CA THR A 152 -11.48 44.53 3.65
C THR A 152 -12.60 45.13 2.84
#